data_5fc152f34ebc38c0210d11bde6779244
#
_entry.id   5fc152f34ebc38c0210d11bde6779244
#
_cell.length_a   1.000
_cell.length_b   1.000
_cell.length_c   1.000
_cell.angle_alpha   90.00
_cell.angle_beta   90.00
_cell.angle_gamma   90.00
#
_symmetry.space_group_name_H-M   'P 1'
#
loop_
_entity.id
_entity.type
_entity.pdbx_description
1 polymer ?
#
loop_
_entity_poly.entity_id
_entity_poly.type
_entity_poly.pdbx_seq_one_letter_code
_entity_poly.pdbx_strand_id
1 'polypeptide(L)'
;MNEVFETVAEVLEELRSEAEEREYSVHTNESENADKALKKANREYEKFLSDLSTEQRNFLENYMDIVDHAHFQEQQRAYYQGIVDAVQILAGLGIVKESVKVKELLNTIMK
;
A
#
# COMPACT_ATOMS: atom_id res chain seq x y z
N MET A 1 27.91 3.82 8.04
CA MET A 1 26.98 3.05 7.23
C MET A 1 27.40 3.13 5.78
N ASN A 2 27.15 2.11 4.98
CA ASN A 2 27.57 2.06 3.59
C ASN A 2 26.67 2.96 2.73
N GLU A 3 27.25 3.74 1.82
CA GLU A 3 26.52 4.62 0.90
C GLU A 3 25.48 3.86 0.05
N VAL A 4 25.80 2.64 -0.37
CA VAL A 4 24.87 1.79 -1.13
C VAL A 4 23.63 1.47 -0.30
N PHE A 5 23.82 1.15 0.97
CA PHE A 5 22.70 0.87 1.88
C PHE A 5 21.80 2.09 2.06
N GLU A 6 22.39 3.26 2.27
CA GLU A 6 21.65 4.51 2.40
C GLU A 6 20.88 4.84 1.13
N THR A 7 21.50 4.65 -0.04
CA THR A 7 20.85 4.86 -1.33
C THR A 7 19.64 3.95 -1.52
N VAL A 8 19.79 2.67 -1.16
CA VAL A 8 18.67 1.71 -1.25
C VAL A 8 17.52 2.12 -0.32
N ALA A 9 17.83 2.52 0.91
CA ALA A 9 16.82 2.98 1.86
C ALA A 9 16.08 4.22 1.37
N GLU A 10 16.79 5.18 0.77
CA GLU A 10 16.20 6.38 0.18
C GLU A 10 15.28 6.04 -0.99
N VAL A 11 15.70 5.14 -1.89
CA VAL A 11 14.88 4.71 -3.03
C VAL A 11 13.61 4.02 -2.55
N LEU A 12 13.70 3.16 -1.55
CA LEU A 12 12.52 2.48 -0.99
C LEU A 12 11.53 3.48 -0.39
N GLU A 13 12.03 4.49 0.34
CA GLU A 13 11.17 5.52 0.92
C GLU A 13 10.51 6.37 -0.15
N GLU A 14 11.24 6.70 -1.21
CA GLU A 14 10.71 7.45 -2.34
C GLU A 14 9.62 6.68 -3.07
N LEU A 15 9.85 5.40 -3.37
CA LEU A 15 8.86 4.53 -3.99
C LEU A 15 7.60 4.37 -3.11
N ARG A 16 7.78 4.26 -1.80
CA ARG A 16 6.67 4.18 -0.88
C ARG A 16 5.82 5.45 -0.89
N SER A 17 6.46 6.61 -0.86
CA SER A 17 5.74 7.89 -0.84
C SER A 17 4.97 8.17 -2.13
N GLU A 18 5.42 7.61 -3.25
CA GLU A 18 4.75 7.73 -4.55
C GLU A 18 3.65 6.69 -4.77
N ALA A 19 3.53 5.70 -3.88
CA ALA A 19 2.67 4.53 -4.10
C ALA A 19 1.20 4.89 -4.35
N GLU A 20 0.67 5.96 -3.76
CA GLU A 20 -0.71 6.40 -3.98
C GLU A 20 -0.92 7.07 -5.34
N GLU A 21 0.06 7.82 -5.81
CA GLU A 21 -0.03 8.61 -7.04
C GLU A 21 0.52 7.85 -8.24
N ARG A 22 1.34 6.84 -7.97
CA ARG A 22 2.00 6.07 -9.02
C ARG A 22 1.02 5.11 -9.68
N GLU A 23 1.02 5.11 -11.02
CA GLU A 23 0.30 4.10 -11.77
C GLU A 23 0.98 2.74 -11.61
N TYR A 24 0.20 1.74 -11.20
CA TYR A 24 0.73 0.40 -11.05
C TYR A 24 1.00 -0.25 -12.41
N SER A 25 2.15 -0.89 -12.54
CA SER A 25 2.50 -1.68 -13.72
C SER A 25 1.90 -3.10 -13.66
N VAL A 26 1.47 -3.53 -12.48
CA VAL A 26 0.84 -4.84 -12.28
C VAL A 26 -0.67 -4.69 -12.34
N HIS A 27 -1.29 -5.40 -13.28
CA HIS A 27 -2.73 -5.41 -13.47
C HIS A 27 -3.23 -6.85 -13.53
N THR A 28 -4.38 -7.11 -12.95
CA THR A 28 -5.05 -8.41 -13.04
C THR A 28 -6.48 -8.21 -13.49
N ASN A 29 -7.11 -9.24 -14.06
CA ASN A 29 -8.52 -9.18 -14.43
C ASN A 29 -9.40 -8.93 -13.19
N GLU A 30 -9.04 -9.53 -12.07
CA GLU A 30 -9.73 -9.36 -10.79
C GLU A 30 -9.66 -7.91 -10.32
N SER A 31 -8.50 -7.26 -10.41
CA SER A 31 -8.35 -5.86 -9.98
C SER A 31 -9.15 -4.92 -10.88
N GLU A 32 -9.16 -5.15 -12.20
CA GLU A 32 -9.93 -4.35 -13.14
C GLU A 32 -11.44 -4.51 -12.91
N ASN A 33 -11.89 -5.73 -12.66
CA ASN A 33 -13.30 -6.01 -12.35
C ASN A 33 -13.72 -5.37 -11.03
N ALA A 34 -12.87 -5.42 -10.02
CA ALA A 34 -13.11 -4.78 -8.73
C ALA A 34 -13.21 -3.27 -8.88
N ASP A 35 -12.35 -2.65 -9.68
CA ASP A 35 -12.39 -1.21 -9.95
C ASP A 35 -13.70 -0.79 -10.63
N LYS A 36 -14.16 -1.57 -11.59
CA LYS A 36 -15.45 -1.30 -12.27
C LYS A 36 -16.61 -1.43 -11.30
N ALA A 37 -16.61 -2.46 -10.48
CA ALA A 37 -17.63 -2.66 -9.46
C ALA A 37 -17.64 -1.52 -8.44
N LEU A 38 -16.47 -1.05 -8.03
CA LEU A 38 -16.33 0.06 -7.09
C LEU A 38 -16.88 1.38 -7.69
N LYS A 39 -16.56 1.67 -8.95
CA LYS A 39 -17.08 2.87 -9.62
C LYS A 39 -18.59 2.88 -9.68
N LYS A 40 -19.20 1.73 -9.98
CA LYS A 40 -20.66 1.59 -10.00
C LYS A 40 -21.24 1.78 -8.60
N ALA A 41 -20.67 1.12 -7.60
CA ALA A 41 -21.12 1.21 -6.22
C ALA A 41 -20.97 2.63 -5.66
N ASN A 42 -19.90 3.34 -6.03
CA ASN A 42 -19.70 4.73 -5.63
C ASN A 42 -20.81 5.64 -6.15
N ARG A 43 -21.24 5.44 -7.40
CA ARG A 43 -22.34 6.21 -7.97
C ARG A 43 -23.67 5.97 -7.23
N GLU A 44 -23.93 4.72 -6.88
CA GLU A 44 -25.13 4.36 -6.11
C GLU A 44 -25.06 4.92 -4.68
N TYR A 45 -23.88 4.87 -4.08
CA TYR A 45 -23.62 5.41 -2.75
C TYR A 45 -23.83 6.93 -2.71
N GLU A 46 -23.34 7.66 -3.71
CA GLU A 46 -23.53 9.10 -3.82
C GLU A 46 -25.03 9.47 -3.90
N LYS A 47 -25.80 8.72 -4.68
CA LYS A 47 -27.26 8.91 -4.76
C LYS A 47 -27.93 8.67 -3.42
N PHE A 48 -27.53 7.62 -2.73
CA PHE A 48 -28.05 7.28 -1.41
C PHE A 48 -27.76 8.40 -0.40
N LEU A 49 -26.53 8.91 -0.39
CA LEU A 49 -26.14 10.00 0.49
C LEU A 49 -26.96 11.25 0.30
N SER A 50 -27.34 11.56 -0.93
CA SER A 50 -28.13 12.77 -1.23
C SER A 50 -29.51 12.75 -0.60
N ASP A 51 -30.06 11.57 -0.28
CA ASP A 51 -31.35 11.38 0.33
C ASP A 51 -31.32 11.35 1.86
N LEU A 52 -30.13 11.40 2.45
CA LEU A 52 -29.95 11.32 3.89
C LEU A 52 -29.97 12.70 4.55
N SER A 53 -30.29 12.72 5.86
CA SER A 53 -30.13 13.91 6.66
C SER A 53 -28.65 14.28 6.78
N THR A 54 -28.37 15.54 7.11
CA THR A 54 -27.00 16.01 7.31
C THR A 54 -26.27 15.19 8.40
N GLU A 55 -26.96 14.86 9.48
CA GLU A 55 -26.39 14.07 10.57
C GLU A 55 -26.01 12.66 10.13
N GLN A 56 -26.92 12.00 9.41
CA GLN A 56 -26.66 10.64 8.88
C GLN A 56 -25.54 10.64 7.86
N ARG A 57 -25.49 11.64 6.98
CA ARG A 57 -24.42 11.80 6.00
C ARG A 57 -23.08 11.98 6.67
N ASN A 58 -23.00 12.87 7.65
CA ASN A 58 -21.75 13.11 8.38
C ASN A 58 -21.25 11.86 9.10
N PHE A 59 -22.13 11.06 9.66
CA PHE A 59 -21.77 9.80 10.29
C PHE A 59 -21.13 8.83 9.28
N LEU A 60 -21.79 8.66 8.12
CA LEU A 60 -21.30 7.75 7.09
C LEU A 60 -19.99 8.22 6.47
N GLU A 61 -19.85 9.51 6.20
CA GLU A 61 -18.61 10.08 5.65
C GLU A 61 -17.45 9.90 6.63
N ASN A 62 -17.69 10.14 7.91
CA ASN A 62 -16.67 9.91 8.93
C ASN A 62 -16.28 8.43 9.04
N TYR A 63 -17.26 7.54 8.99
CA TYR A 63 -17.00 6.10 9.00
C TYR A 63 -16.15 5.68 7.77
N MET A 64 -16.52 6.16 6.58
CA MET A 64 -15.78 5.84 5.37
C MET A 64 -14.36 6.39 5.38
N ASP A 65 -14.14 7.57 5.95
CA ASP A 65 -12.79 8.13 6.10
C ASP A 65 -11.92 7.24 6.99
N ILE A 66 -12.49 6.72 8.06
CA ILE A 66 -11.77 5.80 8.96
C ILE A 66 -11.44 4.48 8.23
N VAL A 67 -12.41 3.94 7.49
CA VAL A 67 -12.20 2.70 6.70
C VAL A 67 -11.12 2.92 5.65
N ASP A 68 -11.18 4.02 4.91
CA ASP A 68 -10.20 4.34 3.86
C ASP A 68 -8.80 4.50 4.44
N HIS A 69 -8.70 5.16 5.59
CA HIS A 69 -7.41 5.31 6.26
C HIS A 69 -6.83 3.96 6.71
N ALA A 70 -7.68 3.09 7.27
CA ALA A 70 -7.27 1.73 7.67
C ALA A 70 -6.80 0.92 6.47
N HIS A 71 -7.51 0.98 5.35
CA HIS A 71 -7.13 0.30 4.11
C HIS A 71 -5.81 0.84 3.57
N PHE A 72 -5.62 2.15 3.61
CA PHE A 72 -4.36 2.77 3.19
C PHE A 72 -3.18 2.23 4.01
N GLN A 73 -3.30 2.19 5.33
CA GLN A 73 -2.26 1.65 6.21
C GLN A 73 -1.98 0.18 5.92
N GLU A 74 -3.01 -0.60 5.63
CA GLU A 74 -2.85 -2.00 5.26
C GLU A 74 -2.15 -2.19 3.92
N GLN A 75 -2.42 -1.33 2.94
CA GLN A 75 -1.71 -1.33 1.66
C GLN A 75 -0.23 -1.03 1.86
N GLN A 76 0.11 -0.07 2.71
CA GLN A 76 1.50 0.24 3.05
C GLN A 76 2.20 -0.96 3.68
N ARG A 77 1.53 -1.61 4.61
CA ARG A 77 2.03 -2.81 5.29
C ARG A 77 2.28 -3.95 4.29
N ALA A 78 1.33 -4.19 3.38
CA ALA A 78 1.46 -5.22 2.35
C ALA A 78 2.62 -4.92 1.41
N TYR A 79 2.81 -3.66 1.04
CA TYR A 79 3.91 -3.22 0.20
C TYR A 79 5.26 -3.54 0.85
N TYR A 80 5.44 -3.20 2.12
CA TYR A 80 6.66 -3.50 2.85
C TYR A 80 6.85 -5.00 3.04
N GLN A 81 5.79 -5.74 3.28
CA GLN A 81 5.88 -7.20 3.37
C GLN A 81 6.38 -7.81 2.06
N GLY A 82 5.89 -7.29 0.93
CA GLY A 82 6.37 -7.73 -0.38
C GLY A 82 7.86 -7.50 -0.59
N ILE A 83 8.39 -6.37 -0.12
CA ILE A 83 9.83 -6.08 -0.17
C ILE A 83 10.62 -7.08 0.68
N VAL A 84 10.16 -7.36 1.89
CA VAL A 84 10.77 -8.34 2.79
C VAL A 84 10.80 -9.71 2.13
N ASP A 85 9.67 -10.12 1.56
CA ASP A 85 9.55 -11.42 0.88
C ASP A 85 10.51 -11.52 -0.31
N ALA A 86 10.62 -10.45 -1.10
CA ALA A 86 11.52 -10.42 -2.26
C ALA A 86 12.98 -10.56 -1.84
N VAL A 87 13.41 -9.86 -0.79
CA VAL A 87 14.78 -9.95 -0.27
C VAL A 87 15.07 -11.37 0.25
N GLN A 88 14.11 -11.99 0.95
CA GLN A 88 14.25 -13.34 1.46
C GLN A 88 14.36 -14.37 0.32
N ILE A 89 13.58 -14.19 -0.74
CA ILE A 89 13.66 -15.05 -1.93
C ILE A 89 15.04 -14.94 -2.58
N LEU A 90 15.54 -13.72 -2.78
CA LEU A 90 16.83 -13.48 -3.38
C LEU A 90 17.97 -14.04 -2.52
N ALA A 91 17.87 -13.91 -1.20
CA ALA A 91 18.84 -14.49 -0.27
C ALA A 91 18.81 -16.03 -0.32
N GLY A 92 17.62 -16.63 -0.39
CA GLY A 92 17.45 -18.08 -0.52
C GLY A 92 18.01 -18.63 -1.82
N LEU A 93 18.01 -17.83 -2.89
CA LEU A 93 18.62 -18.20 -4.18
C LEU A 93 20.12 -17.91 -4.26
N GLY A 94 20.71 -17.34 -3.22
CA GLY A 94 22.13 -16.98 -3.19
C GLY A 94 22.50 -15.75 -4.02
N ILE A 95 21.52 -15.01 -4.52
CA ILE A 95 21.73 -13.79 -5.32
C ILE A 95 22.15 -12.62 -4.42
N VAL A 96 21.57 -12.55 -3.23
CA VAL A 96 21.89 -11.55 -2.19
C VAL A 96 22.41 -12.29 -0.97
N LYS A 97 23.55 -11.84 -0.43
CA LYS A 97 24.06 -12.40 0.82
C LYS A 97 23.31 -11.80 2.00
N GLU A 98 22.84 -12.65 2.88
CA GLU A 98 22.24 -12.26 4.14
C GLU A 98 23.33 -11.75 5.08
N SER A 99 23.67 -10.48 4.96
CA SER A 99 24.65 -9.78 5.79
C SER A 99 23.97 -9.05 6.94
N VAL A 100 24.78 -8.53 7.87
CA VAL A 100 24.27 -7.67 8.95
C VAL A 100 23.52 -6.46 8.37
N LYS A 101 24.00 -5.90 7.26
CA LYS A 101 23.39 -4.74 6.61
C LYS A 101 22.01 -5.07 6.03
N VAL A 102 21.84 -6.23 5.43
CA VAL A 102 20.54 -6.70 4.91
C VAL A 102 19.57 -6.89 6.06
N LYS A 103 20.03 -7.49 7.17
CA LYS A 103 19.20 -7.66 8.37
C LYS A 103 18.77 -6.32 8.95
N GLU A 104 19.65 -5.33 9.00
CA GLU A 104 19.32 -3.98 9.46
C GLU A 104 18.28 -3.31 8.57
N LEU A 105 18.40 -3.46 7.24
CA LEU A 105 17.42 -2.95 6.30
C LEU A 105 16.03 -3.58 6.53
N LEU A 106 15.98 -4.91 6.65
CA LEU A 106 14.74 -5.63 6.92
C LEU A 106 14.11 -5.21 8.24
N ASN A 107 14.91 -5.04 9.29
CA ASN A 107 14.43 -4.59 10.59
C ASN A 107 13.86 -3.17 10.52
N THR A 108 14.44 -2.30 9.73
CA THR A 108 13.94 -0.94 9.51
C THR A 108 12.57 -0.96 8.84
N ILE A 109 12.38 -1.83 7.84
CA ILE A 109 11.11 -1.98 7.12
C ILE A 109 10.04 -2.62 8.01
N MET A 110 10.42 -3.61 8.83
CA MET A 110 9.47 -4.39 9.64
C MET A 110 9.03 -3.68 10.92
N LYS A 111 9.62 -2.57 11.27
CA LYS A 111 9.15 -1.74 12.40
C LYS A 111 7.88 -0.93 12.05
#